data_0d39e9f0acc9a75e036910e95f67f6af
#
_entry.id   0d39e9f0acc9a75e036910e95f67f6af
#
_cell.length_a   1.000
_cell.length_b   1.000
_cell.length_c   1.000
_cell.angle_alpha   90.00
_cell.angle_beta   90.00
_cell.angle_gamma   90.00
#
_symmetry.space_group_name_H-M   'P 1'
#
loop_
_entity.id
_entity.type
_entity.pdbx_description
1 polymer ?
#
loop_
_entity_poly.entity_id
_entity_poly.type
_entity_poly.pdbx_seq_one_letter_code
_entity_poly.pdbx_strand_id
1 'polypeptide(L)'
;MGIRKIFENCIYTLYVRMARQAAAKADRYIGKRPRQPLATDEKAKVREVWKSLGFPIRYDFFETCKTLVGFDAYYLPESLYSPVLKGALNPIWSTYAYEHKGMYGFLLKNVPQPITVVNNIDGQLYDADYVPISFEAAVEKMCRFEREMIIKPSLNSDSGHNVSKFRGNNRKGIETLLKNSGKNYIVQGVVEQHPALKAFNPTSLNTMRIT
;
A
#
# COMPACT_ATOMS: atom_id res chain seq x y z
N MET A 1 -22.11 27.62 6.97
CA MET A 1 -21.23 26.48 6.60
C MET A 1 -21.18 25.57 7.81
N GLY A 2 -21.70 24.32 7.72
CA GLY A 2 -21.84 23.45 8.90
C GLY A 2 -20.49 22.96 9.44
N ILE A 3 -20.42 22.71 10.76
CA ILE A 3 -19.24 22.19 11.50
C ILE A 3 -18.60 20.98 10.81
N ARG A 4 -19.43 20.09 10.24
CA ARG A 4 -18.98 18.91 9.48
C ARG A 4 -18.10 19.31 8.29
N LYS A 5 -18.49 20.30 7.51
CA LYS A 5 -17.72 20.77 6.33
C LYS A 5 -16.39 21.42 6.71
N ILE A 6 -16.35 22.09 7.87
CA ILE A 6 -15.11 22.63 8.43
C ILE A 6 -14.16 21.51 8.81
N PHE A 7 -14.67 20.46 9.47
CA PHE A 7 -13.87 19.30 9.89
C PHE A 7 -13.32 18.51 8.69
N GLU A 8 -14.17 18.26 7.68
CA GLU A 8 -13.77 17.61 6.43
C GLU A 8 -12.67 18.43 5.70
N ASN A 9 -12.78 19.75 5.66
CA ASN A 9 -11.75 20.61 5.07
C ASN A 9 -10.44 20.59 5.86
N CYS A 10 -10.49 20.54 7.19
CA CYS A 10 -9.28 20.43 8.03
C CYS A 10 -8.56 19.11 7.80
N ILE A 11 -9.30 17.99 7.77
CA ILE A 11 -8.73 16.66 7.49
C ILE A 11 -8.12 16.62 6.09
N TYR A 12 -8.81 17.13 5.10
CA TYR A 12 -8.32 17.21 3.73
C TYR A 12 -7.04 18.04 3.63
N THR A 13 -7.00 19.20 4.28
CA THR A 13 -5.82 20.07 4.31
C THR A 13 -4.63 19.38 4.96
N LEU A 14 -4.85 18.67 6.07
CA LEU A 14 -3.81 17.90 6.75
C LEU A 14 -3.30 16.76 5.86
N TYR A 15 -4.21 16.02 5.23
CA TYR A 15 -3.87 14.95 4.28
C TYR A 15 -3.00 15.47 3.13
N VAL A 16 -3.43 16.56 2.47
CA VAL A 16 -2.67 17.19 1.37
C VAL A 16 -1.27 17.62 1.84
N ARG A 17 -1.16 18.18 3.06
CA ARG A 17 0.14 18.57 3.63
C ARG A 17 1.06 17.37 3.85
N MET A 18 0.54 16.29 4.43
CA MET A 18 1.33 15.05 4.65
C MET A 18 1.74 14.40 3.33
N ALA A 19 0.81 14.32 2.36
CA ALA A 19 1.08 13.77 1.04
C ALA A 19 2.14 14.61 0.29
N ARG A 20 2.11 15.94 0.39
CA ARG A 20 3.15 16.82 -0.15
C ARG A 20 4.52 16.57 0.47
N GLN A 21 4.60 16.35 1.78
CA GLN A 21 5.86 16.04 2.45
C GLN A 21 6.42 14.69 1.98
N ALA A 22 5.56 13.67 1.86
CA ALA A 22 5.95 12.36 1.34
C ALA A 22 6.41 12.43 -0.12
N ALA A 23 5.67 13.12 -0.97
CA ALA A 23 6.01 13.35 -2.37
C ALA A 23 7.33 14.13 -2.54
N ALA A 24 7.55 15.18 -1.74
CA ALA A 24 8.82 15.92 -1.74
C ALA A 24 10.02 15.06 -1.29
N LYS A 25 9.77 14.02 -0.49
CA LYS A 25 10.80 13.04 -0.12
C LYS A 25 11.08 12.07 -1.27
N ALA A 26 10.06 11.61 -1.98
CA ALA A 26 10.19 10.78 -3.18
C ALA A 26 10.92 11.54 -4.31
N ASP A 27 10.53 12.79 -4.57
CA ASP A 27 11.17 13.66 -5.55
C ASP A 27 12.67 13.89 -5.25
N ARG A 28 13.03 14.06 -3.96
CA ARG A 28 14.44 14.17 -3.56
C ARG A 28 15.22 12.89 -3.83
N TYR A 29 14.61 11.74 -3.70
CA TYR A 29 15.22 10.46 -4.03
C TYR A 29 15.43 10.31 -5.53
N ILE A 30 14.45 10.70 -6.34
CA ILE A 30 14.54 10.74 -7.80
C ILE A 30 15.61 11.76 -8.24
N GLY A 31 15.66 12.92 -7.62
CA GLY A 31 16.59 13.99 -7.91
C GLY A 31 18.08 13.68 -7.68
N LYS A 32 18.41 12.54 -7.04
CA LYS A 32 19.79 12.04 -6.92
C LYS A 32 20.26 11.22 -8.12
N ARG A 33 19.38 10.91 -9.07
CA ARG A 33 19.74 10.14 -10.27
C ARG A 33 20.36 11.03 -11.34
N PRO A 34 21.10 10.45 -12.32
CA PRO A 34 21.58 11.19 -13.47
C PRO A 34 20.44 11.93 -14.18
N ARG A 35 20.66 13.18 -14.55
CA ARG A 35 19.64 14.04 -15.14
C ARG A 35 20.19 14.79 -16.35
N GLN A 36 19.40 14.84 -17.43
CA GLN A 36 19.63 15.73 -18.55
C GLN A 36 18.78 16.99 -18.35
N PRO A 37 19.38 18.19 -18.30
CA PRO A 37 18.63 19.42 -18.18
C PRO A 37 17.56 19.57 -19.27
N LEU A 38 16.39 20.09 -18.88
CA LEU A 38 15.36 20.46 -19.84
C LEU A 38 15.76 21.73 -20.60
N ALA A 39 15.53 21.71 -21.92
CA ALA A 39 15.62 22.90 -22.74
C ALA A 39 14.52 23.93 -22.39
N THR A 40 14.67 25.16 -22.84
CA THR A 40 13.73 26.24 -22.50
C THR A 40 12.31 25.96 -23.00
N ASP A 41 12.17 25.43 -24.21
CA ASP A 41 10.90 25.04 -24.81
C ASP A 41 10.27 23.84 -24.11
N GLU A 42 11.07 22.86 -23.67
CA GLU A 42 10.60 21.71 -22.87
C GLU A 42 10.03 22.18 -21.52
N LYS A 43 10.73 23.11 -20.84
CA LYS A 43 10.23 23.75 -19.60
C LYS A 43 8.92 24.50 -19.82
N ALA A 44 8.79 25.19 -20.96
CA ALA A 44 7.58 25.90 -21.32
C ALA A 44 6.40 24.93 -21.51
N LYS A 45 6.62 23.80 -22.23
CA LYS A 45 5.61 22.74 -22.42
C LYS A 45 5.16 22.13 -21.11
N VAL A 46 6.09 21.75 -20.23
CA VAL A 46 5.74 21.23 -18.89
C VAL A 46 4.90 22.24 -18.11
N ARG A 47 5.28 23.51 -18.14
CA ARG A 47 4.54 24.56 -17.45
C ARG A 47 3.13 24.74 -18.03
N GLU A 48 2.98 24.69 -19.32
CA GLU A 48 1.69 24.81 -20.00
C GLU A 48 0.73 23.68 -19.63
N VAL A 49 1.20 22.44 -19.66
CA VAL A 49 0.42 21.24 -19.31
C VAL A 49 -0.09 21.32 -17.87
N TRP A 50 0.76 21.70 -16.92
CA TRP A 50 0.47 21.55 -15.49
C TRP A 50 0.06 22.85 -14.77
N LYS A 51 0.11 24.02 -15.43
CA LYS A 51 -0.20 25.32 -14.80
C LYS A 51 -1.61 25.40 -14.21
N SER A 52 -2.58 24.75 -14.84
CA SER A 52 -3.98 24.76 -14.40
C SER A 52 -4.20 24.18 -13.01
N LEU A 53 -3.29 23.33 -12.55
CA LEU A 53 -3.36 22.73 -11.20
C LEU A 53 -2.88 23.67 -10.09
N GLY A 54 -2.28 24.82 -10.42
CA GLY A 54 -1.87 25.85 -9.45
C GLY A 54 -0.74 25.42 -8.50
N PHE A 55 -0.01 24.34 -8.81
CA PHE A 55 1.10 23.83 -7.98
C PHE A 55 2.46 24.13 -8.59
N PRO A 56 3.49 24.40 -7.77
CA PRO A 56 4.85 24.52 -8.27
C PRO A 56 5.34 23.19 -8.80
N ILE A 57 5.79 23.19 -10.06
CA ILE A 57 6.29 22.02 -10.76
C ILE A 57 7.79 21.93 -10.59
N ARG A 58 8.27 20.75 -10.25
CA ARG A 58 9.69 20.44 -10.17
C ARG A 58 10.17 19.85 -11.47
N TYR A 59 11.13 20.50 -12.12
CA TYR A 59 11.70 20.03 -13.40
C TYR A 59 12.60 18.81 -13.23
N ASP A 60 13.21 18.60 -12.06
CA ASP A 60 14.11 17.47 -11.79
C ASP A 60 13.48 16.09 -12.06
N PHE A 61 12.17 15.94 -11.85
CA PHE A 61 11.44 14.74 -12.25
C PHE A 61 11.49 14.51 -13.77
N PHE A 62 11.16 15.54 -14.56
CA PHE A 62 11.15 15.47 -16.02
C PHE A 62 12.57 15.32 -16.60
N GLU A 63 13.58 15.92 -15.98
CA GLU A 63 14.99 15.77 -16.34
C GLU A 63 15.45 14.33 -16.12
N THR A 64 15.00 13.68 -15.06
CA THR A 64 15.29 12.26 -14.81
C THR A 64 14.56 11.38 -15.81
N CYS A 65 13.27 11.61 -16.07
CA CYS A 65 12.51 10.89 -17.08
C CYS A 65 13.15 11.02 -18.47
N LYS A 66 13.56 12.24 -18.85
CA LYS A 66 14.26 12.50 -20.11
C LYS A 66 15.52 11.64 -20.27
N THR A 67 16.25 11.43 -19.18
CA THR A 67 17.46 10.59 -19.18
C THR A 67 17.13 9.10 -19.35
N LEU A 68 16.06 8.63 -18.73
CA LEU A 68 15.74 7.19 -18.64
C LEU A 68 14.90 6.67 -19.80
N VAL A 69 13.91 7.46 -20.23
CA VAL A 69 12.86 7.01 -21.17
C VAL A 69 12.51 8.05 -22.26
N GLY A 70 13.18 9.20 -22.26
CA GLY A 70 12.88 10.31 -23.16
C GLY A 70 12.01 11.39 -22.51
N PHE A 71 11.89 12.55 -23.18
CA PHE A 71 11.10 13.67 -22.70
C PHE A 71 9.64 13.57 -23.12
N ASP A 72 8.77 13.71 -22.15
CA ASP A 72 7.34 13.96 -22.36
C ASP A 72 6.83 14.92 -21.27
N ALA A 73 6.14 15.99 -21.67
CA ALA A 73 5.55 16.98 -20.76
C ALA A 73 4.35 16.43 -19.97
N TYR A 74 3.75 15.33 -20.42
CA TYR A 74 2.59 14.69 -19.79
C TYR A 74 2.97 13.64 -18.71
N TYR A 75 4.25 13.36 -18.49
CA TYR A 75 4.63 12.53 -17.35
C TYR A 75 4.11 13.10 -16.05
N LEU A 76 3.39 12.28 -15.28
CA LEU A 76 2.75 12.67 -14.04
C LEU A 76 3.73 12.60 -12.86
N PRO A 77 4.16 13.74 -12.29
CA PRO A 77 5.03 13.73 -11.12
C PRO A 77 4.33 13.19 -9.88
N GLU A 78 5.04 12.46 -9.04
CA GLU A 78 4.53 11.96 -7.75
C GLU A 78 4.07 13.09 -6.84
N SER A 79 4.73 14.24 -6.91
CA SER A 79 4.34 15.46 -6.19
C SER A 79 2.98 16.04 -6.59
N LEU A 80 2.44 15.65 -7.74
CA LEU A 80 1.08 15.97 -8.18
C LEU A 80 0.12 14.80 -7.97
N TYR A 81 0.57 13.58 -8.26
CA TYR A 81 -0.27 12.38 -8.15
C TYR A 81 -0.77 12.15 -6.72
N SER A 82 0.13 11.98 -5.78
CA SER A 82 -0.22 11.60 -4.40
C SER A 82 -1.03 12.66 -3.66
N PRO A 83 -0.66 13.97 -3.66
CA PRO A 83 -1.40 14.95 -2.88
C PRO A 83 -2.68 15.46 -3.54
N VAL A 84 -2.82 15.31 -4.85
CA VAL A 84 -3.94 15.93 -5.59
C VAL A 84 -4.82 14.89 -6.25
N LEU A 85 -4.26 14.13 -7.19
CA LEU A 85 -5.06 13.24 -8.03
C LEU A 85 -5.53 12.00 -7.28
N LYS A 86 -4.65 11.38 -6.49
CA LYS A 86 -5.01 10.18 -5.71
C LYS A 86 -6.19 10.46 -4.78
N GLY A 87 -6.16 11.56 -4.05
CA GLY A 87 -7.24 11.92 -3.13
C GLY A 87 -8.54 12.31 -3.81
N ALA A 88 -8.48 12.89 -5.02
CA ALA A 88 -9.65 13.24 -5.81
C ALA A 88 -10.30 12.03 -6.48
N LEU A 89 -9.48 11.12 -7.02
CA LEU A 89 -9.95 9.92 -7.71
C LEU A 89 -10.36 8.80 -6.75
N ASN A 90 -9.65 8.70 -5.62
CA ASN A 90 -9.86 7.67 -4.60
C ASN A 90 -9.98 8.32 -3.22
N PRO A 91 -11.13 8.91 -2.86
CA PRO A 91 -11.35 9.51 -1.55
C PRO A 91 -11.16 8.48 -0.43
N ILE A 92 -10.34 8.80 0.55
CA ILE A 92 -9.88 7.86 1.58
C ILE A 92 -11.03 7.20 2.36
N TRP A 93 -12.10 7.94 2.60
CA TRP A 93 -13.30 7.44 3.29
C TRP A 93 -14.15 6.46 2.49
N SER A 94 -14.05 6.47 1.15
CA SER A 94 -14.75 5.51 0.30
C SER A 94 -13.88 4.32 -0.10
N THR A 95 -12.55 4.47 -0.07
CA THR A 95 -11.61 3.41 -0.47
C THR A 95 -11.13 2.55 0.69
N TYR A 96 -11.36 2.97 1.93
CA TYR A 96 -10.82 2.30 3.12
C TYR A 96 -11.16 0.82 3.20
N ALA A 97 -12.40 0.42 2.89
CA ALA A 97 -12.82 -0.97 2.88
C ALA A 97 -12.12 -1.78 1.77
N TYR A 98 -11.86 -1.16 0.63
CA TYR A 98 -11.18 -1.80 -0.51
C TYR A 98 -9.66 -1.91 -0.30
N GLU A 99 -9.06 -1.05 0.51
CA GLU A 99 -7.64 -1.12 0.85
C GLU A 99 -7.36 -2.13 1.98
N HIS A 100 -8.39 -2.54 2.72
CA HIS A 100 -8.25 -3.45 3.84
C HIS A 100 -8.02 -4.88 3.39
N LYS A 101 -6.78 -5.38 3.51
CA LYS A 101 -6.39 -6.73 3.04
C LYS A 101 -7.22 -7.86 3.66
N GLY A 102 -7.73 -7.66 4.89
CA GLY A 102 -8.64 -8.61 5.54
C GLY A 102 -10.01 -8.72 4.87
N MET A 103 -10.38 -7.77 4.00
CA MET A 103 -11.65 -7.79 3.26
C MET A 103 -11.54 -8.47 1.88
N TYR A 104 -10.33 -8.78 1.43
CA TYR A 104 -10.15 -9.31 0.06
C TYR A 104 -10.84 -10.66 -0.17
N GLY A 105 -10.87 -11.54 0.82
CA GLY A 105 -11.60 -12.80 0.72
C GLY A 105 -13.10 -12.60 0.52
N PHE A 106 -13.67 -11.52 1.08
CA PHE A 106 -15.06 -11.14 0.89
C PHE A 106 -15.29 -10.43 -0.46
N LEU A 107 -14.43 -9.47 -0.80
CA LEU A 107 -14.59 -8.63 -2.00
C LEU A 107 -14.24 -9.38 -3.30
N LEU A 108 -13.29 -10.31 -3.24
CA LEU A 108 -12.71 -10.98 -4.40
C LEU A 108 -12.95 -12.50 -4.35
N LYS A 109 -14.19 -12.91 -4.08
CA LYS A 109 -14.58 -14.33 -3.88
C LYS A 109 -14.18 -15.26 -5.05
N ASN A 110 -14.18 -14.73 -6.26
CA ASN A 110 -13.90 -15.51 -7.48
C ASN A 110 -12.42 -15.46 -7.89
N VAL A 111 -11.57 -14.80 -7.12
CA VAL A 111 -10.12 -14.72 -7.37
C VAL A 111 -9.40 -15.61 -6.37
N PRO A 112 -8.51 -16.51 -6.81
CA PRO A 112 -7.72 -17.32 -5.90
C PRO A 112 -6.94 -16.45 -4.90
N GLN A 113 -7.10 -16.73 -3.62
CA GLN A 113 -6.48 -16.00 -2.52
C GLN A 113 -5.54 -16.92 -1.73
N PRO A 114 -4.50 -16.40 -1.06
CA PRO A 114 -3.80 -17.15 -0.04
C PRO A 114 -4.77 -17.65 1.04
N ILE A 115 -4.55 -18.85 1.56
CA ILE A 115 -5.42 -19.41 2.61
C ILE A 115 -5.39 -18.48 3.83
N THR A 116 -6.51 -17.87 4.14
CA THR A 116 -6.68 -17.05 5.34
C THR A 116 -6.92 -17.96 6.55
N VAL A 117 -6.20 -17.73 7.64
CA VAL A 117 -6.35 -18.47 8.90
C VAL A 117 -7.15 -17.64 9.90
N VAL A 118 -6.75 -16.37 10.06
CA VAL A 118 -7.39 -15.42 10.98
C VAL A 118 -7.35 -14.02 10.37
N ASN A 119 -8.44 -13.28 10.48
CA ASN A 119 -8.51 -11.85 10.25
C ASN A 119 -8.73 -11.12 11.57
N ASN A 120 -8.06 -9.99 11.76
CA ASN A 120 -8.41 -9.01 12.77
C ASN A 120 -8.83 -7.72 12.06
N ILE A 121 -10.10 -7.37 12.22
CA ILE A 121 -10.69 -6.17 11.61
C ILE A 121 -11.16 -5.27 12.74
N ASP A 122 -10.47 -4.18 12.96
CA ASP A 122 -10.69 -3.18 14.00
C ASP A 122 -10.78 -3.78 15.42
N GLY A 123 -9.98 -4.81 15.69
CA GLY A 123 -9.90 -5.48 16.98
C GLY A 123 -10.84 -6.69 17.14
N GLN A 124 -11.78 -6.90 16.24
CA GLN A 124 -12.59 -8.12 16.21
C GLN A 124 -11.92 -9.20 15.38
N LEU A 125 -11.79 -10.39 15.95
CA LEU A 125 -11.21 -11.56 15.28
C LEU A 125 -12.28 -12.32 14.50
N TYR A 126 -11.90 -12.75 13.31
CA TYR A 126 -12.73 -13.55 12.40
C TYR A 126 -11.93 -14.72 11.85
N ASP A 127 -12.63 -15.79 11.53
CA ASP A 127 -12.05 -16.87 10.74
C ASP A 127 -12.06 -16.57 9.21
N ALA A 128 -11.74 -17.57 8.40
CA ALA A 128 -11.69 -17.44 6.94
C ALA A 128 -13.05 -17.13 6.30
N ASP A 129 -14.14 -17.54 6.96
CA ASP A 129 -15.52 -17.33 6.51
C ASP A 129 -16.16 -16.07 7.11
N TYR A 130 -15.36 -15.23 7.74
CA TYR A 130 -15.79 -14.01 8.44
C TYR A 130 -16.74 -14.27 9.62
N VAL A 131 -16.69 -15.45 10.21
CA VAL A 131 -17.39 -15.74 11.47
C VAL A 131 -16.56 -15.18 12.63
N PRO A 132 -17.16 -14.38 13.53
CA PRO A 132 -16.46 -13.89 14.71
C PRO A 132 -15.96 -15.04 15.59
N ILE A 133 -14.72 -14.94 16.06
CA ILE A 133 -14.09 -15.94 16.91
C ILE A 133 -13.43 -15.30 18.14
N SER A 134 -13.25 -16.08 19.20
CA SER A 134 -12.50 -15.65 20.39
C SER A 134 -11.00 -15.64 20.12
N PHE A 135 -10.24 -14.98 21.00
CA PHE A 135 -8.77 -14.97 20.94
C PHE A 135 -8.21 -16.40 21.05
N GLU A 136 -8.76 -17.20 21.94
CA GLU A 136 -8.37 -18.60 22.16
C GLU A 136 -8.63 -19.45 20.91
N ALA A 137 -9.79 -19.28 20.28
CA ALA A 137 -10.12 -19.97 19.04
C ALA A 137 -9.19 -19.56 17.89
N ALA A 138 -8.81 -18.29 17.80
CA ALA A 138 -7.85 -17.81 16.83
C ALA A 138 -6.47 -18.47 17.04
N VAL A 139 -5.97 -18.48 18.27
CA VAL A 139 -4.71 -19.14 18.63
C VAL A 139 -4.78 -20.63 18.29
N GLU A 140 -5.87 -21.30 18.62
CA GLU A 140 -6.05 -22.74 18.34
C GLU A 140 -6.03 -23.04 16.83
N LYS A 141 -6.76 -22.23 16.02
CA LYS A 141 -6.72 -22.36 14.55
C LYS A 141 -5.30 -22.24 14.01
N MET A 142 -4.51 -21.29 14.52
CA MET A 142 -3.13 -21.07 14.10
C MET A 142 -2.22 -22.20 14.55
N CYS A 143 -2.40 -22.75 15.76
CA CYS A 143 -1.66 -23.91 16.24
C CYS A 143 -1.91 -25.19 15.41
N ARG A 144 -3.12 -25.35 14.90
CA ARG A 144 -3.53 -26.50 14.07
C ARG A 144 -3.13 -26.35 12.60
N PHE A 145 -2.73 -25.14 12.17
CA PHE A 145 -2.34 -24.91 10.79
C PHE A 145 -0.95 -25.48 10.52
N GLU A 146 -0.88 -26.54 9.73
CA GLU A 146 0.34 -27.35 9.56
C GLU A 146 1.45 -26.68 8.76
N ARG A 147 1.09 -25.68 7.93
CA ARG A 147 2.04 -24.97 7.07
C ARG A 147 2.59 -23.72 7.74
N GLU A 148 3.63 -23.16 7.14
CA GLU A 148 4.14 -21.85 7.51
C GLU A 148 3.11 -20.76 7.25
N MET A 149 3.00 -19.82 8.17
CA MET A 149 2.09 -18.67 8.11
C MET A 149 2.85 -17.36 8.05
N ILE A 150 2.19 -16.35 7.53
CA ILE A 150 2.59 -14.96 7.66
C ILE A 150 1.51 -14.18 8.40
N ILE A 151 1.95 -13.24 9.24
CA ILE A 151 1.10 -12.16 9.75
C ILE A 151 1.56 -10.85 9.14
N LYS A 152 0.62 -10.03 8.74
CA LYS A 152 0.89 -8.71 8.17
C LYS A 152 -0.21 -7.73 8.53
N PRO A 153 0.10 -6.42 8.66
CA PRO A 153 -0.93 -5.41 8.80
C PRO A 153 -1.87 -5.44 7.59
N SER A 154 -3.17 -5.31 7.84
CA SER A 154 -4.19 -5.33 6.78
C SER A 154 -4.49 -3.94 6.22
N LEU A 155 -4.08 -2.88 6.90
CA LEU A 155 -4.23 -1.49 6.49
C LEU A 155 -2.89 -0.76 6.49
N ASN A 156 -2.78 0.28 5.68
CA ASN A 156 -1.65 1.22 5.65
C ASN A 156 -0.28 0.53 5.62
N SER A 157 -0.18 -0.60 4.92
CA SER A 157 1.07 -1.36 4.81
C SER A 157 1.40 -1.69 3.37
N ASP A 158 2.62 -1.37 2.97
CA ASP A 158 3.22 -1.66 1.69
C ASP A 158 4.64 -2.22 1.85
N SER A 159 5.26 -2.59 0.76
CA SER A 159 6.69 -2.96 0.69
C SER A 159 7.15 -4.00 1.71
N GLY A 160 6.24 -4.84 2.24
CA GLY A 160 6.56 -5.91 3.19
C GLY A 160 6.89 -5.46 4.61
N HIS A 161 6.65 -4.20 4.96
CA HIS A 161 6.83 -3.72 6.33
C HIS A 161 5.94 -4.45 7.33
N ASN A 162 6.53 -4.81 8.50
CA ASN A 162 5.85 -5.52 9.58
C ASN A 162 5.22 -6.87 9.17
N VAL A 163 5.84 -7.57 8.22
CA VAL A 163 5.50 -8.93 7.85
C VAL A 163 6.38 -9.90 8.64
N SER A 164 5.78 -10.82 9.37
CA SER A 164 6.49 -11.87 10.11
C SER A 164 6.05 -13.25 9.68
N LYS A 165 7.00 -14.17 9.52
CA LYS A 165 6.76 -15.59 9.24
C LYS A 165 6.86 -16.41 10.52
N PHE A 166 6.00 -17.39 10.67
CA PHE A 166 6.00 -18.29 11.83
C PHE A 166 5.26 -19.61 11.55
N ARG A 167 5.35 -20.56 12.50
CA ARG A 167 4.64 -21.84 12.46
C ARG A 167 3.77 -22.03 13.71
N GLY A 168 2.79 -22.93 13.63
CA GLY A 168 1.82 -23.21 14.68
C GLY A 168 2.37 -23.91 15.94
N ASN A 169 3.66 -24.27 15.99
CA ASN A 169 4.26 -25.08 17.04
C ASN A 169 4.62 -24.34 18.35
N ASN A 170 4.41 -23.02 18.42
CA ASN A 170 4.70 -22.20 19.60
C ASN A 170 3.49 -21.37 20.03
N ARG A 171 2.61 -21.96 20.82
CA ARG A 171 1.37 -21.30 21.31
C ARG A 171 1.64 -19.96 22.00
N LYS A 172 2.57 -19.92 22.96
CA LYS A 172 2.91 -18.68 23.69
C LYS A 172 3.47 -17.59 22.77
N GLY A 173 4.29 -17.99 21.80
CA GLY A 173 4.81 -17.07 20.77
C GLY A 173 3.68 -16.48 19.91
N ILE A 174 2.71 -17.29 19.50
CA ILE A 174 1.53 -16.87 18.75
C ILE A 174 0.68 -15.88 19.58
N GLU A 175 0.40 -16.18 20.84
CA GLU A 175 -0.35 -15.29 21.72
C GLU A 175 0.32 -13.93 21.86
N THR A 176 1.63 -13.92 22.06
CA THR A 176 2.44 -12.67 22.13
C THR A 176 2.41 -11.91 20.81
N LEU A 177 2.57 -12.62 19.69
CA LEU A 177 2.52 -12.03 18.35
C LEU A 177 1.19 -11.34 18.08
N LEU A 178 0.07 -12.01 18.35
CA LEU A 178 -1.26 -11.44 18.13
C LEU A 178 -1.52 -10.21 19.00
N LYS A 179 -1.14 -10.26 20.30
CA LYS A 179 -1.29 -9.11 21.22
C LYS A 179 -0.50 -7.89 20.75
N ASN A 180 0.63 -8.08 20.10
CA ASN A 180 1.51 -7.00 19.62
C ASN A 180 1.18 -6.53 18.19
N SER A 181 0.29 -7.21 17.46
CA SER A 181 0.01 -6.92 16.04
C SER A 181 -1.05 -5.83 15.81
N GLY A 182 -1.58 -5.22 16.89
CA GLY A 182 -2.58 -4.16 16.79
C GLY A 182 -3.98 -4.68 16.43
N LYS A 183 -4.80 -3.80 15.85
CA LYS A 183 -6.24 -4.07 15.60
C LYS A 183 -6.57 -4.45 14.18
N ASN A 184 -5.61 -4.32 13.24
CA ASN A 184 -5.86 -4.56 11.82
C ASN A 184 -4.72 -5.39 11.23
N TYR A 185 -4.89 -6.70 11.23
CA TYR A 185 -3.94 -7.64 10.63
C TYR A 185 -4.65 -8.85 10.02
N ILE A 186 -3.94 -9.52 9.14
CA ILE A 186 -4.36 -10.79 8.55
C ILE A 186 -3.27 -11.84 8.74
N VAL A 187 -3.68 -13.05 9.09
CA VAL A 187 -2.82 -14.24 9.14
C VAL A 187 -3.19 -15.14 7.98
N GLN A 188 -2.20 -15.45 7.16
CA GLN A 188 -2.38 -16.29 5.97
C GLN A 188 -1.31 -17.37 5.86
N GLY A 189 -1.65 -18.49 5.24
CA GLY A 189 -0.66 -19.48 4.83
C GLY A 189 0.32 -18.87 3.82
N VAL A 190 1.59 -19.24 3.94
CA VAL A 190 2.63 -18.83 2.98
C VAL A 190 2.31 -19.42 1.61
N VAL A 191 2.34 -18.56 0.58
CA VAL A 191 2.17 -18.97 -0.81
C VAL A 191 3.50 -19.51 -1.32
N GLU A 192 3.46 -20.71 -1.88
CA GLU A 192 4.60 -21.29 -2.57
C GLU A 192 4.69 -20.73 -4.00
N GLN A 193 5.85 -20.24 -4.34
CA GLN A 193 6.12 -19.71 -5.66
C GLN A 193 6.40 -20.84 -6.66
N HIS A 194 5.82 -20.75 -7.84
CA HIS A 194 6.11 -21.69 -8.92
C HIS A 194 7.63 -21.74 -9.23
N PRO A 195 8.22 -22.92 -9.44
CA PRO A 195 9.66 -23.08 -9.64
C PRO A 195 10.27 -22.17 -10.71
N ALA A 196 9.57 -21.97 -11.83
CA ALA A 196 10.01 -21.09 -12.91
C ALA A 196 10.14 -19.62 -12.48
N LEU A 197 9.25 -19.14 -11.60
CA LEU A 197 9.33 -17.78 -11.05
C LEU A 197 10.37 -17.70 -9.94
N LYS A 198 10.57 -18.77 -9.19
CA LYS A 198 11.58 -18.84 -8.13
C LYS A 198 13.01 -18.66 -8.67
N ALA A 199 13.24 -19.00 -9.93
CA ALA A 199 14.54 -18.79 -10.59
C ALA A 199 14.95 -17.31 -10.68
N PHE A 200 13.98 -16.38 -10.75
CA PHE A 200 14.26 -14.93 -10.80
C PHE A 200 14.59 -14.35 -9.43
N ASN A 201 13.88 -14.79 -8.39
CA ASN A 201 14.15 -14.39 -7.01
C ASN A 201 13.70 -15.51 -6.06
N PRO A 202 14.64 -16.28 -5.47
CA PRO A 202 14.30 -17.40 -4.59
C PRO A 202 13.84 -16.96 -3.19
N THR A 203 14.10 -15.71 -2.79
CA THR A 203 13.90 -15.24 -1.41
C THR A 203 12.58 -14.52 -1.18
N SER A 204 11.93 -14.05 -2.23
CA SER A 204 10.64 -13.37 -2.15
C SER A 204 9.69 -13.82 -3.25
N LEU A 205 8.40 -13.65 -3.02
CA LEU A 205 7.38 -13.93 -4.02
C LEU A 205 7.51 -12.94 -5.19
N ASN A 206 7.78 -13.44 -6.39
CA ASN A 206 7.74 -12.63 -7.60
C ASN A 206 6.29 -12.36 -8.00
N THR A 207 5.99 -11.12 -8.31
CA THR A 207 4.66 -10.70 -8.74
C THR A 207 4.73 -10.11 -10.14
N MET A 208 3.75 -10.45 -10.97
CA MET A 208 3.52 -9.76 -12.24
C MET A 208 2.44 -8.70 -12.03
N ARG A 209 2.69 -7.50 -12.50
CA ARG A 209 1.68 -6.45 -12.57
C ARG A 209 1.18 -6.38 -14.00
N ILE A 210 -0.11 -6.60 -14.17
CA ILE A 210 -0.80 -6.48 -15.46
C ILE A 210 -1.55 -5.14 -15.41
N THR A 211 -1.27 -4.27 -16.37
CA THR A 211 -1.90 -2.93 -16.50
C THR A 211 -2.64 -2.86 -17.82
#